data_a8d52d3b10676f0392a6271d897cd33f
#
_entry.id   a8d52d3b10676f0392a6271d897cd33f
#
_cell.length_a   1.000
_cell.length_b   1.000
_cell.length_c   1.000
_cell.angle_alpha   90.00
_cell.angle_beta   90.00
_cell.angle_gamma   90.00
#
_symmetry.space_group_name_H-M   'P 1'
#
loop_
_entity.id
_entity.type
_entity.pdbx_description
1 polymer ?
#
loop_
_entity_poly.entity_id
_entity_poly.type
_entity_poly.pdbx_seq_one_letter_code
_entity_poly.pdbx_strand_id
1 'polypeptide(L)'
;MMKKKAIIFDLDGTLWDSAKAVVDSWNEKIAEFPDIDYFITLEQMYGYMGKTMEEIGLSFFHTVSKERALELLKICMDYENAYIEEYGGVLFEGLEETLAKLKENYFLAIVSNCQEGYIESFLNYYNLNEYIFLE
;
A
#
# COMPACT_ATOMS: atom_id res chain seq x y z
N MET A 1 32.14 7.42 18.98
CA MET A 1 30.67 7.44 18.81
C MET A 1 30.26 6.38 17.79
N MET A 2 29.45 5.41 18.20
CA MET A 2 29.02 4.36 17.27
C MET A 2 27.90 4.88 16.37
N LYS A 3 28.01 4.63 15.07
CA LYS A 3 26.96 4.95 14.12
C LYS A 3 25.91 3.83 14.17
N LYS A 4 24.64 4.20 14.26
CA LYS A 4 23.54 3.24 14.08
C LYS A 4 23.44 2.84 12.62
N LYS A 5 23.23 1.57 12.41
CA LYS A 5 22.87 1.05 11.08
C LYS A 5 21.38 1.29 10.83
N ALA A 6 20.99 1.31 9.57
CA ALA A 6 19.60 1.42 9.19
C ALA A 6 19.11 0.07 8.64
N ILE A 7 17.82 -0.20 8.88
CA ILE A 7 17.12 -1.32 8.24
C ILE A 7 16.04 -0.70 7.36
N ILE A 8 16.05 -1.06 6.09
CA ILE A 8 15.05 -0.59 5.13
C ILE A 8 14.11 -1.75 4.84
N PHE A 9 12.82 -1.54 5.11
CA PHE A 9 11.78 -2.53 4.87
C PHE A 9 11.01 -2.21 3.60
N ASP A 10 10.63 -3.24 2.87
CA ASP A 10 9.51 -3.15 1.96
C ASP A 10 8.22 -3.17 2.80
N LEU A 11 7.11 -2.73 2.25
CA LEU A 11 5.86 -2.64 2.99
C LEU A 11 4.94 -3.83 2.67
N ASP A 12 4.35 -3.86 1.48
CA ASP A 12 3.37 -4.88 1.11
C ASP A 12 4.02 -6.26 1.01
N GLY A 13 3.46 -7.23 1.73
CA GLY A 13 3.98 -8.59 1.76
C GLY A 13 5.17 -8.78 2.69
N THR A 14 5.66 -7.71 3.32
CA THR A 14 6.80 -7.75 4.26
C THR A 14 6.38 -7.38 5.68
N LEU A 15 5.73 -6.23 5.84
CA LEU A 15 5.26 -5.76 7.16
C LEU A 15 3.80 -6.13 7.39
N TRP A 16 3.01 -6.20 6.33
CA TRP A 16 1.60 -6.53 6.42
C TRP A 16 1.09 -7.15 5.12
N ASP A 17 -0.11 -7.71 5.19
CA ASP A 17 -0.87 -8.13 4.01
C ASP A 17 -2.03 -7.16 3.82
N SER A 18 -1.93 -6.31 2.82
CA SER A 18 -2.94 -5.31 2.48
C SER A 18 -3.83 -5.73 1.32
N ALA A 19 -3.54 -6.86 0.68
CA ALA A 19 -4.15 -7.19 -0.61
C ALA A 19 -5.68 -7.19 -0.57
N LYS A 20 -6.28 -7.77 0.46
CA LYS A 20 -7.75 -7.79 0.57
C LYS A 20 -8.33 -6.39 0.77
N ALA A 21 -7.71 -5.58 1.62
CA ALA A 21 -8.17 -4.21 1.87
C ALA A 21 -8.08 -3.38 0.58
N VAL A 22 -6.99 -3.51 -0.15
CA VAL A 22 -6.80 -2.82 -1.44
C VAL A 22 -7.86 -3.25 -2.45
N VAL A 23 -8.08 -4.57 -2.60
CA VAL A 23 -9.11 -5.11 -3.50
C VAL A 23 -10.49 -4.55 -3.14
N ASP A 24 -10.84 -4.58 -1.87
CA ASP A 24 -12.15 -4.08 -1.41
C ASP A 24 -12.31 -2.59 -1.72
N SER A 25 -11.28 -1.78 -1.46
CA SER A 25 -11.33 -0.34 -1.73
C SER A 25 -11.46 -0.04 -3.23
N TRP A 26 -10.69 -0.72 -4.06
CA TRP A 26 -10.75 -0.53 -5.51
C TRP A 26 -12.11 -0.93 -6.06
N ASN A 27 -12.65 -2.08 -5.63
CA ASN A 27 -13.93 -2.56 -6.12
C ASN A 27 -15.10 -1.65 -5.73
N GLU A 28 -15.03 -1.00 -4.57
CA GLU A 28 -16.02 0.00 -4.20
C GLU A 28 -16.02 1.17 -5.19
N LYS A 29 -14.85 1.62 -5.63
CA LYS A 29 -14.74 2.70 -6.61
C LYS A 29 -15.07 2.24 -8.03
N ILE A 30 -14.61 1.06 -8.41
CA ILE A 30 -14.89 0.50 -9.74
C ILE A 30 -16.40 0.39 -9.97
N ALA A 31 -17.16 0.04 -8.94
CA ALA A 31 -18.62 -0.03 -9.03
C ALA A 31 -19.28 1.30 -9.43
N GLU A 32 -18.59 2.43 -9.22
CA GLU A 32 -19.08 3.76 -9.58
C GLU A 32 -18.68 4.18 -11.00
N PHE A 33 -17.81 3.41 -11.68
CA PHE A 33 -17.32 3.77 -13.02
C PHE A 33 -18.20 3.15 -14.10
N PRO A 34 -18.93 3.97 -14.89
CA PRO A 34 -19.86 3.44 -15.90
C PRO A 34 -19.15 2.77 -17.09
N ASP A 35 -17.87 3.08 -17.32
CA ASP A 35 -17.08 2.57 -18.42
C ASP A 35 -16.25 1.34 -18.07
N ILE A 36 -16.35 0.83 -16.84
CA ILE A 36 -15.64 -0.37 -16.38
C ILE A 36 -16.69 -1.41 -15.94
N ASP A 37 -16.69 -2.56 -16.60
CA ASP A 37 -17.68 -3.62 -16.36
C ASP A 37 -17.08 -4.89 -15.72
N TYR A 38 -15.91 -4.75 -15.07
CA TYR A 38 -15.25 -5.85 -14.40
C TYR A 38 -14.66 -5.37 -13.06
N PHE A 39 -14.39 -6.30 -12.16
CA PHE A 39 -13.81 -6.03 -10.85
C PHE A 39 -12.43 -6.67 -10.75
N ILE A 40 -11.63 -6.20 -9.80
CA ILE A 40 -10.34 -6.79 -9.53
C ILE A 40 -10.49 -7.94 -8.52
N THR A 41 -9.76 -9.03 -8.74
CA THR A 41 -9.75 -10.18 -7.83
C THR A 41 -8.52 -10.13 -6.93
N LEU A 42 -8.59 -10.85 -5.82
CA LEU A 42 -7.45 -10.97 -4.90
C LEU A 42 -6.23 -11.59 -5.60
N GLU A 43 -6.46 -12.60 -6.44
CA GLU A 43 -5.41 -13.24 -7.22
C GLU A 43 -4.70 -12.25 -8.16
N GLN A 44 -5.47 -11.42 -8.87
CA GLN A 44 -4.90 -10.37 -9.72
C GLN A 44 -4.08 -9.38 -8.90
N MET A 45 -4.57 -8.99 -7.74
CA MET A 45 -3.85 -8.06 -6.87
C MET A 45 -2.50 -8.63 -6.42
N TYR A 46 -2.45 -9.90 -6.03
CA TYR A 46 -1.17 -10.54 -5.69
C TYR A 46 -0.23 -10.57 -6.89
N GLY A 47 -0.74 -10.75 -8.10
CA GLY A 47 0.06 -10.72 -9.31
C GLY A 47 0.64 -9.34 -9.64
N TYR A 48 0.01 -8.28 -9.14
CA TYR A 48 0.48 -6.90 -9.34
C TYR A 48 1.50 -6.44 -8.30
N MET A 49 1.66 -7.17 -7.20
CA MET A 49 2.58 -6.76 -6.14
C MET A 49 4.01 -6.64 -6.64
N GLY A 50 4.70 -5.57 -6.25
CA GLY A 50 6.05 -5.27 -6.70
C GLY A 50 6.12 -4.42 -7.96
N LYS A 51 5.00 -4.25 -8.67
CA LYS A 51 4.92 -3.37 -9.85
C LYS A 51 4.64 -1.93 -9.40
N THR A 52 4.98 -0.98 -10.27
CA THR A 52 4.62 0.43 -10.03
C THR A 52 3.12 0.62 -10.17
N MET A 53 2.58 1.66 -9.54
CA MET A 53 1.15 1.94 -9.62
C MET A 53 0.71 2.25 -11.04
N GLU A 54 1.53 2.97 -11.82
CA GLU A 54 1.22 3.24 -13.22
C GLU A 54 1.11 1.95 -14.04
N GLU A 55 2.05 1.02 -13.86
CA GLU A 55 2.00 -0.28 -14.53
C GLU A 55 0.72 -1.05 -14.18
N ILE A 56 0.34 -1.04 -12.91
CA ILE A 56 -0.87 -1.70 -12.43
C ILE A 56 -2.11 -1.06 -13.07
N GLY A 57 -2.21 0.26 -13.03
CA GLY A 57 -3.35 0.99 -13.58
C GLY A 57 -3.54 0.79 -15.06
N LEU A 58 -2.46 0.89 -15.84
CA LEU A 58 -2.51 0.70 -17.28
C LEU A 58 -2.84 -0.76 -17.65
N SER A 59 -2.35 -1.70 -16.89
CA SER A 59 -2.64 -3.12 -17.09
C SER A 59 -4.10 -3.46 -16.76
N PHE A 60 -4.58 -2.98 -15.62
CA PHE A 60 -5.93 -3.30 -15.14
C PHE A 60 -7.02 -2.57 -15.94
N PHE A 61 -6.85 -1.28 -16.19
CA PHE A 61 -7.83 -0.47 -16.93
C PHE A 61 -7.54 -0.49 -18.45
N HIS A 62 -7.33 -1.66 -19.02
CA HIS A 62 -6.91 -1.83 -20.41
C HIS A 62 -8.02 -1.60 -21.44
N THR A 63 -9.29 -1.49 -21.02
CA THR A 63 -10.44 -1.31 -21.90
C THR A 63 -10.74 0.15 -22.23
N VAL A 64 -10.03 1.07 -21.60
CA VAL A 64 -10.20 2.51 -21.81
C VAL A 64 -8.89 3.12 -22.32
N SER A 65 -8.91 4.40 -22.70
CA SER A 65 -7.71 5.11 -23.14
C SER A 65 -6.69 5.18 -22.01
N LYS A 66 -5.42 5.36 -22.36
CA LYS A 66 -4.34 5.55 -21.38
C LYS A 66 -4.67 6.71 -20.42
N GLU A 67 -5.15 7.83 -20.97
CA GLU A 67 -5.51 9.00 -20.19
C GLU A 67 -6.61 8.69 -19.17
N ARG A 68 -7.66 7.97 -19.62
CA ARG A 68 -8.74 7.56 -18.72
C ARG A 68 -8.28 6.57 -17.68
N ALA A 69 -7.42 5.61 -18.06
CA ALA A 69 -6.85 4.64 -17.12
C ALA A 69 -6.09 5.32 -16.00
N LEU A 70 -5.28 6.33 -16.31
CA LEU A 70 -4.52 7.07 -15.30
C LEU A 70 -5.44 7.90 -14.39
N GLU A 71 -6.52 8.44 -14.92
CA GLU A 71 -7.54 9.16 -14.16
C GLU A 71 -8.23 8.22 -13.17
N LEU A 72 -8.65 7.04 -13.63
CA LEU A 72 -9.28 6.03 -12.77
C LEU A 72 -8.30 5.52 -11.69
N LEU A 73 -7.06 5.32 -12.07
CA LEU A 73 -6.01 4.92 -11.14
C LEU A 73 -5.87 5.92 -10.00
N LYS A 74 -5.82 7.21 -10.32
CA LYS A 74 -5.70 8.26 -9.30
C LYS A 74 -6.86 8.23 -8.32
N ILE A 75 -8.07 8.06 -8.83
CA ILE A 75 -9.28 7.98 -7.98
C ILE A 75 -9.17 6.77 -7.04
N CYS A 76 -8.75 5.61 -7.57
CA CYS A 76 -8.57 4.41 -6.77
C CYS A 76 -7.48 4.57 -5.72
N MET A 77 -6.34 5.19 -6.07
CA MET A 77 -5.24 5.42 -5.13
C MET A 77 -5.64 6.33 -3.98
N ASP A 78 -6.33 7.43 -4.27
CA ASP A 78 -6.78 8.36 -3.25
C ASP A 78 -7.79 7.71 -2.30
N TYR A 79 -8.71 6.93 -2.84
CA TYR A 79 -9.68 6.20 -2.04
C TYR A 79 -9.03 5.09 -1.21
N GLU A 80 -8.06 4.39 -1.79
CA GLU A 80 -7.30 3.35 -1.11
C GLU A 80 -6.57 3.89 0.12
N ASN A 81 -5.91 5.05 0.00
CA ASN A 81 -5.24 5.68 1.13
C ASN A 81 -6.22 5.97 2.28
N ALA A 82 -7.36 6.55 1.96
CA ALA A 82 -8.39 6.84 2.96
C ALA A 82 -8.98 5.56 3.57
N TYR A 83 -9.18 4.54 2.76
CA TYR A 83 -9.72 3.25 3.20
C TYR A 83 -8.76 2.57 4.17
N ILE A 84 -7.49 2.53 3.83
CA ILE A 84 -6.46 1.91 4.68
C ILE A 84 -6.31 2.67 6.00
N GLU A 85 -6.36 3.99 5.97
CA GLU A 85 -6.27 4.79 7.20
C GLU A 85 -7.46 4.52 8.14
N GLU A 86 -8.62 4.19 7.58
CA GLU A 86 -9.82 3.90 8.36
C GLU A 86 -9.93 2.43 8.80
N TYR A 87 -9.59 1.49 7.92
CA TYR A 87 -9.84 0.05 8.15
C TYR A 87 -8.58 -0.78 8.30
N GLY A 88 -7.43 -0.30 7.83
CA GLY A 88 -6.17 -1.06 7.89
C GLY A 88 -6.15 -2.28 6.99
N GLY A 89 -5.27 -3.20 7.29
CA GLY A 89 -5.11 -4.49 6.64
C GLY A 89 -4.77 -5.53 7.70
N VAL A 90 -3.87 -6.46 7.40
CA VAL A 90 -3.46 -7.52 8.33
C VAL A 90 -1.96 -7.41 8.58
N LEU A 91 -1.56 -6.99 9.79
CA LEU A 91 -0.16 -7.01 10.20
C LEU A 91 0.31 -8.46 10.37
N PHE A 92 1.55 -8.73 10.00
CA PHE A 92 2.14 -10.01 10.32
C PHE A 92 2.38 -10.10 11.83
N GLU A 93 2.17 -11.29 12.38
CA GLU A 93 2.28 -11.54 13.82
C GLU A 93 3.65 -11.16 14.36
N GLY A 94 3.67 -10.49 15.51
CA GLY A 94 4.90 -10.08 16.18
C GLY A 94 5.58 -8.86 15.60
N LEU A 95 5.00 -8.20 14.59
CA LEU A 95 5.64 -7.07 13.91
C LEU A 95 5.97 -5.92 14.86
N GLU A 96 4.99 -5.46 15.64
CA GLU A 96 5.19 -4.30 16.52
C GLU A 96 6.28 -4.56 17.56
N GLU A 97 6.29 -5.75 18.15
CA GLU A 97 7.31 -6.15 19.14
C GLU A 97 8.69 -6.19 18.48
N THR A 98 8.78 -6.70 17.26
CA THR A 98 10.04 -6.76 16.50
C THR A 98 10.56 -5.37 16.20
N LEU A 99 9.68 -4.47 15.72
CA LEU A 99 10.06 -3.09 15.42
C LEU A 99 10.56 -2.36 16.67
N ALA A 100 9.89 -2.56 17.81
CA ALA A 100 10.29 -1.95 19.08
C ALA A 100 11.70 -2.39 19.50
N LYS A 101 12.02 -3.66 19.33
CA LYS A 101 13.35 -4.19 19.64
C LYS A 101 14.42 -3.68 18.68
N LEU A 102 14.11 -3.69 17.38
CA LEU A 102 15.06 -3.23 16.36
C LEU A 102 15.37 -1.75 16.51
N LYS A 103 14.39 -0.94 16.86
CA LYS A 103 14.57 0.51 17.03
C LYS A 103 15.63 0.85 18.07
N GLU A 104 15.85 0.00 19.06
CA GLU A 104 16.86 0.23 20.10
C GLU A 104 18.27 0.38 19.50
N ASN A 105 18.56 -0.35 18.40
CA ASN A 105 19.90 -0.40 17.82
C ASN A 105 19.97 0.04 16.35
N TYR A 106 18.82 0.27 15.70
CA TYR A 106 18.76 0.57 14.28
C TYR A 106 17.83 1.76 13.98
N PHE A 107 18.12 2.47 12.92
CA PHE A 107 17.14 3.35 12.31
C PHE A 107 16.26 2.51 11.39
N LEU A 108 14.96 2.72 11.44
CA LEU A 108 14.00 1.95 10.66
C LEU A 108 13.38 2.84 9.59
N ALA A 109 13.30 2.34 8.37
CA ALA A 109 12.75 3.06 7.23
C ALA A 109 11.90 2.12 6.38
N ILE A 110 10.95 2.70 5.64
CA ILE A 110 10.15 1.98 4.65
C ILE A 110 10.42 2.59 3.27
N VAL A 111 10.65 1.72 2.28
CA VAL A 111 10.72 2.11 0.87
C VAL A 111 9.79 1.16 0.10
N SER A 112 8.84 1.72 -0.64
CA SER A 112 7.84 0.92 -1.35
C SER A 112 7.44 1.60 -2.66
N ASN A 113 7.07 0.80 -3.65
CA ASN A 113 6.53 1.26 -4.93
C ASN A 113 5.04 1.56 -4.82
N CYS A 114 4.67 2.44 -3.89
CA CYS A 114 3.27 2.80 -3.66
C CYS A 114 3.04 4.28 -3.96
N GLN A 115 1.77 4.66 -4.00
CA GLN A 115 1.39 6.06 -4.20
C GLN A 115 1.72 6.90 -2.95
N GLU A 116 1.87 8.20 -3.18
CA GLU A 116 2.05 9.16 -2.08
C GLU A 116 0.87 9.07 -1.10
N GLY A 117 1.17 9.07 0.18
CA GLY A 117 0.18 8.99 1.25
C GLY A 117 -0.11 7.58 1.75
N TYR A 118 0.26 6.55 1.00
CA TYR A 118 -0.04 5.16 1.37
C TYR A 118 0.72 4.72 2.62
N ILE A 119 2.01 5.01 2.68
CA ILE A 119 2.85 4.67 3.84
C ILE A 119 2.35 5.41 5.07
N GLU A 120 2.02 6.69 4.92
CA GLU A 120 1.48 7.51 6.00
C GLU A 120 0.19 6.91 6.55
N SER A 121 -0.72 6.47 5.67
CA SER A 121 -1.99 5.82 6.06
C SER A 121 -1.73 4.54 6.87
N PHE A 122 -0.77 3.74 6.44
CA PHE A 122 -0.35 2.54 7.16
C PHE A 122 0.17 2.88 8.56
N LEU A 123 1.11 3.81 8.64
CA LEU A 123 1.71 4.21 9.91
C LEU A 123 0.69 4.82 10.87
N ASN A 124 -0.24 5.60 10.33
CA ASN A 124 -1.28 6.25 11.14
C ASN A 124 -2.27 5.23 11.69
N TYR A 125 -2.70 4.28 10.88
CA TYR A 125 -3.66 3.28 11.34
C TYR A 125 -3.11 2.43 12.49
N TYR A 126 -1.85 2.00 12.38
CA TYR A 126 -1.24 1.12 13.38
C TYR A 126 -0.43 1.86 14.45
N ASN A 127 -0.40 3.19 14.42
CA ASN A 127 0.37 4.01 15.37
C ASN A 127 1.85 3.63 15.40
N LEU A 128 2.44 3.43 14.22
CA LEU A 128 3.85 3.03 14.08
C LEU A 128 4.80 4.17 13.75
N ASN A 129 4.31 5.42 13.75
CA ASN A 129 5.13 6.60 13.43
C ASN A 129 6.35 6.76 14.33
N GLU A 130 6.25 6.33 15.58
CA GLU A 130 7.37 6.43 16.53
C GLU A 130 8.51 5.45 16.22
N TYR A 131 8.25 4.38 15.46
CA TYR A 131 9.25 3.37 15.15
C TYR A 131 9.94 3.60 13.80
N ILE A 132 9.32 4.32 12.87
CA ILE A 132 9.80 4.51 11.50
C ILE A 132 10.20 5.97 11.31
N PHE A 133 11.46 6.22 10.97
CA PHE A 133 11.99 7.58 10.84
C PHE A 133 11.96 8.13 9.41
N LEU A 134 12.03 7.24 8.41
CA LEU A 134 12.04 7.62 7.00
C LEU A 134 11.02 6.77 6.25
N GLU A 135 10.46 7.34 5.18
CA GLU A 135 9.49 6.66 4.33
C GLU A 135 9.74 6.94 2.83
#